data_0455e14f83ca51dabf8ffb62cc8e772e
#
_entry.id   0455e14f83ca51dabf8ffb62cc8e772e
#
_cell.length_a   1.000
_cell.length_b   1.000
_cell.length_c   1.000
_cell.angle_alpha   90.00
_cell.angle_beta   90.00
_cell.angle_gamma   90.00
#
_symmetry.space_group_name_H-M   'P 1'
#
loop_
_entity.id
_entity.type
_entity.pdbx_description
1 polymer ?
#
loop_
_entity_poly.entity_id
_entity_poly.type
_entity_poly.pdbx_seq_one_letter_code
_entity_poly.pdbx_strand_id
1 'polypeptide(L)'
;NYIEEEIDLSNVMFLATANYIEDIPEALRDRLEIIRLSGYTEFEKLDIVKTHLLKKICDEHGLNYEKINISDNVILKIIRNYTKEAGVRELERQLATIVRKIITKLVMNNIRIDRINILEKDLEKYLGKIKFLDSEAMDVSQIGVVNGLAYTQFGGDTLPIEVNYFKGNGNLVLTGSLGDVMKESAQIALSYIKANYKKFKIDYEKLTSNDIHIHVPEGATPKDGPSAGVTLTTALISAFSNLKIDKTL
;
A
#
# COMPACT_ATOMS: atom_id res chain seq x y z
N ASN A 1 -17.28 -7.97 38.11
CA ASN A 1 -16.79 -8.96 39.09
C ASN A 1 -17.71 -10.13 39.11
N TYR A 2 -17.27 -11.27 38.55
CA TYR A 2 -18.13 -12.50 38.48
C TYR A 2 -18.00 -13.34 39.74
N ILE A 3 -16.94 -13.17 40.52
CA ILE A 3 -16.62 -14.00 41.68
C ILE A 3 -16.76 -13.24 43.00
N GLU A 4 -16.81 -11.89 42.96
CA GLU A 4 -16.90 -10.98 44.12
C GLU A 4 -15.81 -11.18 45.18
N GLU A 5 -14.73 -11.88 44.86
CA GLU A 5 -13.56 -12.10 45.70
C GLU A 5 -12.38 -11.27 45.24
N GLU A 6 -11.63 -10.71 46.19
CA GLU A 6 -10.40 -9.97 45.90
C GLU A 6 -9.25 -10.95 45.64
N ILE A 7 -8.63 -10.83 44.48
CA ILE A 7 -7.44 -11.61 44.10
C ILE A 7 -6.25 -10.65 44.00
N ASP A 8 -5.19 -10.96 44.74
CA ASP A 8 -3.93 -10.19 44.66
C ASP A 8 -3.22 -10.51 43.33
N LEU A 9 -3.12 -9.50 42.44
CA LEU A 9 -2.46 -9.57 41.14
C LEU A 9 -1.13 -8.79 41.15
N SER A 10 -0.59 -8.39 42.31
CA SER A 10 0.63 -7.59 42.41
C SER A 10 1.87 -8.25 41.78
N ASN A 11 1.90 -9.57 41.74
CA ASN A 11 2.98 -10.37 41.15
C ASN A 11 2.66 -10.87 39.72
N VAL A 12 1.62 -10.35 39.07
CA VAL A 12 1.21 -10.77 37.72
C VAL A 12 1.65 -9.73 36.71
N MET A 13 2.39 -10.18 35.69
CA MET A 13 2.71 -9.37 34.54
C MET A 13 1.66 -9.58 33.44
N PHE A 14 1.06 -8.48 32.98
CA PHE A 14 0.07 -8.53 31.89
C PHE A 14 0.71 -8.16 30.57
N LEU A 15 0.54 -8.99 29.57
CA LEU A 15 0.93 -8.71 28.18
C LEU A 15 -0.36 -8.70 27.34
N ALA A 16 -0.53 -7.63 26.58
CA ALA A 16 -1.67 -7.48 25.68
C ALA A 16 -1.20 -7.10 24.28
N THR A 17 -1.98 -7.45 23.27
CA THR A 17 -1.74 -7.03 21.89
C THR A 17 -2.93 -6.22 21.39
N ALA A 18 -2.65 -5.17 20.62
CA ALA A 18 -3.67 -4.35 19.99
C ALA A 18 -3.23 -4.00 18.56
N ASN A 19 -4.20 -3.79 17.68
CA ASN A 19 -3.92 -3.37 16.31
C ASN A 19 -3.84 -1.84 16.19
N TYR A 20 -4.61 -1.12 17.00
CA TYR A 20 -4.72 0.33 16.98
C TYR A 20 -4.48 0.87 18.39
N ILE A 21 -3.54 1.79 18.51
CA ILE A 21 -3.21 2.43 19.79
C ILE A 21 -4.30 3.43 20.21
N GLU A 22 -4.99 4.00 19.22
CA GLU A 22 -6.04 4.99 19.39
C GLU A 22 -7.27 4.41 20.11
N ASP A 23 -7.52 3.11 19.95
CA ASP A 23 -8.62 2.40 20.60
C ASP A 23 -8.36 2.11 22.06
N ILE A 24 -7.13 2.30 22.55
CA ILE A 24 -6.76 2.10 23.96
C ILE A 24 -7.13 3.38 24.72
N PRO A 25 -7.99 3.28 25.77
CA PRO A 25 -8.32 4.43 26.60
C PRO A 25 -7.07 5.13 27.16
N GLU A 26 -7.06 6.47 27.13
CA GLU A 26 -5.91 7.28 27.54
C GLU A 26 -5.42 6.94 28.95
N ALA A 27 -6.33 6.79 29.91
CA ALA A 27 -6.02 6.42 31.29
C ALA A 27 -5.30 5.06 31.45
N LEU A 28 -5.50 4.16 30.49
CA LEU A 28 -4.79 2.87 30.44
C LEU A 28 -3.47 3.02 29.69
N ARG A 29 -3.47 3.77 28.60
CA ARG A 29 -2.29 4.01 27.76
C ARG A 29 -1.14 4.63 28.53
N ASP A 30 -1.43 5.57 29.46
CA ASP A 30 -0.43 6.23 30.33
C ASP A 30 0.22 5.28 31.34
N ARG A 31 -0.35 4.09 31.54
CA ARG A 31 0.15 3.08 32.48
C ARG A 31 0.79 1.86 31.81
N LEU A 32 0.83 1.86 30.49
CA LEU A 32 1.37 0.75 29.69
C LEU A 32 2.74 1.09 29.11
N GLU A 33 3.63 0.14 29.14
CA GLU A 33 4.79 0.17 28.26
C GLU A 33 4.36 -0.31 26.86
N ILE A 34 4.43 0.60 25.87
CA ILE A 34 3.94 0.34 24.51
C ILE A 34 5.12 0.03 23.61
N ILE A 35 5.17 -1.22 23.15
CA ILE A 35 6.14 -1.68 22.15
C ILE A 35 5.45 -1.70 20.79
N ARG A 36 5.87 -0.81 19.90
CA ARG A 36 5.35 -0.75 18.52
C ARG A 36 6.10 -1.71 17.63
N LEU A 37 5.37 -2.58 16.95
CA LEU A 37 5.89 -3.46 15.91
C LEU A 37 5.49 -2.88 14.54
N SER A 38 6.48 -2.52 13.74
CA SER A 38 6.26 -2.10 12.35
C SER A 38 5.92 -3.30 11.47
N GLY A 39 5.25 -3.04 10.34
CA GLY A 39 5.10 -4.02 9.27
C GLY A 39 6.45 -4.37 8.63
N TYR A 40 6.49 -5.51 7.96
CA TYR A 40 7.66 -5.95 7.22
C TYR A 40 7.70 -5.32 5.82
N THR A 41 8.90 -4.94 5.40
CA THR A 41 9.19 -4.59 4.01
C THR A 41 9.11 -5.83 3.11
N GLU A 42 9.02 -5.64 1.80
CA GLU A 42 8.98 -6.78 0.85
C GLU A 42 10.24 -7.65 0.92
N PHE A 43 11.40 -7.05 1.18
CA PHE A 43 12.67 -7.78 1.32
C PHE A 43 12.73 -8.56 2.63
N GLU A 44 12.25 -8.01 3.73
CA GLU A 44 12.12 -8.74 4.99
C GLU A 44 11.12 -9.90 4.87
N LYS A 45 9.99 -9.70 4.16
CA LYS A 45 9.05 -10.78 3.87
C LYS A 45 9.70 -11.88 3.03
N LEU A 46 10.50 -11.52 2.03
CA LEU A 46 11.27 -12.47 1.22
C LEU A 46 12.21 -13.31 2.09
N ASP A 47 12.96 -12.69 2.98
CA ASP A 47 13.88 -13.38 3.88
C ASP A 47 13.13 -14.30 4.86
N ILE A 48 12.00 -13.86 5.42
CA ILE A 48 11.15 -14.68 6.28
C ILE A 48 10.62 -15.91 5.52
N VAL A 49 10.24 -15.77 4.26
CA VAL A 49 9.81 -16.91 3.43
C VAL A 49 10.93 -17.93 3.28
N LYS A 50 12.14 -17.48 2.95
CA LYS A 50 13.29 -18.34 2.67
C LYS A 50 13.81 -19.03 3.93
N THR A 51 13.86 -18.32 5.04
CA THR A 51 14.47 -18.82 6.28
C THR A 51 13.50 -19.65 7.12
N HIS A 52 12.20 -19.35 7.08
CA HIS A 52 11.24 -19.94 8.01
C HIS A 52 9.99 -20.49 7.35
N LEU A 53 9.23 -19.67 6.59
CA LEU A 53 7.88 -20.03 6.19
C LEU A 53 7.83 -21.20 5.23
N LEU A 54 8.67 -21.23 4.21
CA LEU A 54 8.58 -22.27 3.18
C LEU A 54 8.92 -23.66 3.76
N LYS A 55 9.93 -23.73 4.63
CA LYS A 55 10.27 -24.98 5.31
C LYS A 55 9.13 -25.43 6.22
N LYS A 56 8.62 -24.54 7.08
CA LYS A 56 7.48 -24.80 7.97
C LYS A 56 6.28 -25.35 7.19
N ILE A 57 5.89 -24.67 6.12
CA ILE A 57 4.73 -25.08 5.29
C ILE A 57 4.97 -26.45 4.66
N CYS A 58 6.16 -26.71 4.15
CA CYS A 58 6.49 -28.02 3.59
C CYS A 58 6.39 -29.13 4.61
N ASP A 59 6.96 -28.92 5.80
CA ASP A 59 6.93 -29.91 6.90
C ASP A 59 5.50 -30.19 7.36
N GLU A 60 4.66 -29.14 7.54
CA GLU A 60 3.24 -29.27 7.92
C GLU A 60 2.41 -30.06 6.90
N HIS A 61 2.80 -30.02 5.62
CA HIS A 61 2.07 -30.70 4.54
C HIS A 61 2.75 -31.99 4.06
N GLY A 62 3.80 -32.45 4.72
CA GLY A 62 4.49 -33.69 4.39
C GLY A 62 5.27 -33.67 3.08
N LEU A 63 5.70 -32.49 2.63
CA LEU A 63 6.54 -32.34 1.45
C LEU A 63 7.98 -32.05 1.84
N ASN A 64 8.94 -32.78 1.25
CA ASN A 64 10.34 -32.45 1.51
C ASN A 64 10.69 -31.09 0.90
N TYR A 65 11.11 -30.16 1.77
CA TYR A 65 11.52 -28.80 1.41
C TYR A 65 12.59 -28.75 0.31
N GLU A 66 13.57 -29.69 0.33
CA GLU A 66 14.64 -29.75 -0.66
C GLU A 66 14.16 -30.01 -2.09
N LYS A 67 12.95 -30.54 -2.24
CA LYS A 67 12.34 -30.79 -3.53
C LYS A 67 11.64 -29.58 -4.15
N ILE A 68 11.40 -28.53 -3.36
CA ILE A 68 10.78 -27.29 -3.86
C ILE A 68 11.88 -26.27 -4.20
N ASN A 69 11.77 -25.72 -5.39
CA ASN A 69 12.57 -24.60 -5.85
C ASN A 69 11.65 -23.45 -6.28
N ILE A 70 11.78 -22.34 -5.58
CA ILE A 70 11.05 -21.09 -5.86
C ILE A 70 12.06 -19.95 -5.86
N SER A 71 12.12 -19.18 -6.96
CA SER A 71 13.05 -18.05 -7.07
C SER A 71 12.54 -16.83 -6.30
N ASP A 72 13.48 -15.95 -5.94
CA ASP A 72 13.18 -14.70 -5.24
C ASP A 72 12.17 -13.85 -6.02
N ASN A 73 12.29 -13.77 -7.35
CA ASN A 73 11.35 -13.03 -8.19
C ASN A 73 9.92 -13.59 -8.10
N VAL A 74 9.77 -14.90 -8.02
CA VAL A 74 8.45 -15.53 -7.85
C VAL A 74 7.85 -15.20 -6.49
N ILE A 75 8.66 -15.23 -5.42
CA ILE A 75 8.22 -14.86 -4.08
C ILE A 75 7.81 -13.37 -4.04
N LEU A 76 8.64 -12.47 -4.59
CA LEU A 76 8.32 -11.05 -4.68
C LEU A 76 7.02 -10.81 -5.47
N LYS A 77 6.81 -11.55 -6.55
CA LYS A 77 5.56 -11.47 -7.31
C LYS A 77 4.35 -11.94 -6.49
N ILE A 78 4.49 -12.96 -5.65
CA ILE A 78 3.43 -13.37 -4.73
C ILE A 78 3.15 -12.27 -3.71
N ILE A 79 4.19 -11.67 -3.13
CA ILE A 79 4.07 -10.58 -2.16
C ILE A 79 3.32 -9.40 -2.78
N ARG A 80 3.71 -8.94 -3.96
CA ARG A 80 3.15 -7.77 -4.63
C ARG A 80 1.75 -7.99 -5.18
N ASN A 81 1.54 -9.11 -5.87
CA ASN A 81 0.33 -9.31 -6.67
C ASN A 81 -0.74 -10.18 -6.00
N TYR A 82 -0.43 -10.90 -4.93
CA TYR A 82 -1.38 -11.80 -4.27
C TYR A 82 -1.60 -11.50 -2.80
N THR A 83 -0.81 -10.60 -2.19
CA THR A 83 -0.97 -10.20 -0.79
C THR A 83 -0.99 -8.68 -0.64
N LYS A 84 -1.76 -8.18 0.34
CA LYS A 84 -1.73 -6.76 0.76
C LYS A 84 -1.88 -6.74 2.28
N GLU A 85 -0.77 -6.84 3.00
CA GLU A 85 -0.72 -6.95 4.46
C GLU A 85 0.58 -6.39 5.04
N ALA A 86 0.56 -5.91 6.27
CA ALA A 86 1.77 -5.47 6.99
C ALA A 86 2.62 -6.66 7.48
N GLY A 87 1.99 -7.78 7.79
CA GLY A 87 2.64 -9.02 8.25
C GLY A 87 2.93 -10.01 7.13
N VAL A 88 2.89 -11.30 7.47
CA VAL A 88 3.18 -12.42 6.56
C VAL A 88 2.11 -13.53 6.60
N ARG A 89 0.97 -13.30 7.25
CA ARG A 89 -0.07 -14.34 7.41
C ARG A 89 -0.75 -14.70 6.09
N GLU A 90 -1.09 -13.71 5.28
CA GLU A 90 -1.68 -13.98 3.96
C GLU A 90 -0.65 -14.59 3.01
N LEU A 91 0.60 -14.13 3.08
CA LEU A 91 1.71 -14.71 2.34
C LEU A 91 1.90 -16.19 2.68
N GLU A 92 1.88 -16.55 3.96
CA GLU A 92 1.91 -17.93 4.43
C GLU A 92 0.74 -18.75 3.84
N ARG A 93 -0.48 -18.20 3.84
CA ARG A 93 -1.67 -18.83 3.25
C ARG A 93 -1.55 -19.06 1.75
N GLN A 94 -1.00 -18.08 1.00
CA GLN A 94 -0.78 -18.22 -0.44
C GLN A 94 0.26 -19.31 -0.72
N LEU A 95 1.39 -19.30 -0.02
CA LEU A 95 2.42 -20.34 -0.15
C LEU A 95 1.88 -21.73 0.21
N ALA A 96 1.14 -21.86 1.31
CA ALA A 96 0.50 -23.12 1.69
C ALA A 96 -0.51 -23.59 0.63
N THR A 97 -1.21 -22.67 -0.04
CA THR A 97 -2.11 -23.01 -1.15
C THR A 97 -1.36 -23.57 -2.34
N ILE A 98 -0.21 -23.01 -2.68
CA ILE A 98 0.67 -23.55 -3.75
C ILE A 98 1.13 -24.97 -3.38
N VAL A 99 1.66 -25.14 -2.18
CA VAL A 99 2.18 -26.44 -1.69
C VAL A 99 1.07 -27.50 -1.69
N ARG A 100 -0.12 -27.19 -1.16
CA ARG A 100 -1.27 -28.13 -1.17
C ARG A 100 -1.67 -28.53 -2.60
N LYS A 101 -1.77 -27.59 -3.53
CA LYS A 101 -2.12 -27.90 -4.92
C LYS A 101 -1.06 -28.75 -5.61
N ILE A 102 0.20 -28.54 -5.30
CA ILE A 102 1.30 -29.37 -5.79
C ILE A 102 1.15 -30.80 -5.26
N ILE A 103 0.98 -30.96 -3.95
CA ILE A 103 0.82 -32.28 -3.32
C ILE A 103 -0.40 -33.00 -3.89
N THR A 104 -1.53 -32.33 -4.01
CA THR A 104 -2.75 -32.90 -4.62
C THR A 104 -2.46 -33.43 -6.02
N LYS A 105 -1.73 -32.67 -6.84
CA LYS A 105 -1.36 -33.09 -8.19
C LYS A 105 -0.43 -34.30 -8.21
N LEU A 106 0.53 -34.35 -7.28
CA LEU A 106 1.47 -35.47 -7.16
C LEU A 106 0.74 -36.74 -6.76
N VAL A 107 -0.13 -36.66 -5.76
CA VAL A 107 -0.89 -37.81 -5.22
C VAL A 107 -1.90 -38.31 -6.26
N MET A 108 -2.72 -37.43 -6.83
CA MET A 108 -3.75 -37.81 -7.80
C MET A 108 -3.19 -38.46 -9.07
N ASN A 109 -2.01 -38.02 -9.52
CA ASN A 109 -1.41 -38.56 -10.74
C ASN A 109 -0.35 -39.66 -10.46
N ASN A 110 -0.18 -40.04 -9.20
CA ASN A 110 0.84 -41.01 -8.75
C ASN A 110 2.26 -40.69 -9.28
N ILE A 111 2.59 -39.39 -9.32
CA ILE A 111 3.85 -38.90 -9.89
C ILE A 111 4.89 -38.78 -8.77
N ARG A 112 6.04 -39.41 -8.93
CA ARG A 112 7.24 -39.17 -8.11
C ARG A 112 8.10 -38.15 -8.83
N ILE A 113 8.30 -36.98 -8.19
CA ILE A 113 9.16 -35.91 -8.71
C ILE A 113 10.31 -35.68 -7.74
N ASP A 114 11.51 -35.58 -8.26
CA ASP A 114 12.70 -35.30 -7.45
C ASP A 114 12.87 -33.79 -7.22
N ARG A 115 12.38 -32.94 -8.12
CA ARG A 115 12.47 -31.49 -8.01
C ARG A 115 11.26 -30.79 -8.63
N ILE A 116 10.70 -29.85 -7.87
CA ILE A 116 9.52 -29.06 -8.27
C ILE A 116 9.98 -27.61 -8.42
N ASN A 117 9.93 -27.08 -9.64
CA ASN A 117 10.21 -25.68 -9.89
C ASN A 117 8.89 -24.94 -10.03
N ILE A 118 8.72 -23.88 -9.23
CA ILE A 118 7.57 -22.97 -9.29
C ILE A 118 8.00 -21.74 -10.09
N LEU A 119 7.34 -21.52 -11.22
CA LEU A 119 7.64 -20.42 -12.12
C LEU A 119 6.54 -19.35 -12.02
N GLU A 120 6.84 -18.12 -12.40
CA GLU A 120 5.86 -17.02 -12.40
C GLU A 120 4.59 -17.34 -13.18
N LYS A 121 4.72 -17.98 -14.35
CA LYS A 121 3.59 -18.40 -15.19
C LYS A 121 2.66 -19.42 -14.53
N ASP A 122 3.13 -20.11 -13.50
CA ASP A 122 2.35 -21.10 -12.78
C ASP A 122 1.53 -20.49 -11.64
N LEU A 123 1.84 -19.24 -11.23
CA LEU A 123 1.19 -18.58 -10.11
C LEU A 123 -0.33 -18.45 -10.35
N GLU A 124 -0.74 -18.03 -11.52
CA GLU A 124 -2.17 -17.90 -11.84
C GLU A 124 -2.92 -19.23 -11.74
N LYS A 125 -2.28 -20.33 -12.12
CA LYS A 125 -2.83 -21.68 -11.97
C LYS A 125 -3.00 -22.09 -10.51
N TYR A 126 -2.06 -21.69 -9.64
CA TYR A 126 -2.11 -22.03 -8.23
C TYR A 126 -2.97 -21.05 -7.42
N LEU A 127 -2.88 -19.75 -7.67
CA LEU A 127 -3.46 -18.70 -6.84
C LEU A 127 -4.68 -18.01 -7.48
N GLY A 128 -4.95 -18.29 -8.75
CA GLY A 128 -5.97 -17.59 -9.53
C GLY A 128 -5.44 -16.29 -10.14
N LYS A 129 -6.34 -15.45 -10.64
CA LYS A 129 -5.98 -14.17 -11.24
C LYS A 129 -5.26 -13.26 -10.23
N ILE A 130 -4.38 -12.43 -10.75
CA ILE A 130 -3.72 -11.37 -9.97
C ILE A 130 -4.77 -10.55 -9.22
N LYS A 131 -4.56 -10.38 -7.92
CA LYS A 131 -5.49 -9.67 -7.02
C LYS A 131 -5.14 -8.19 -6.94
N PHE A 132 -3.86 -7.88 -6.92
CA PHE A 132 -3.34 -6.53 -6.80
C PHE A 132 -2.43 -6.27 -8.00
N LEU A 133 -2.77 -5.26 -8.78
CA LEU A 133 -1.85 -4.74 -9.79
C LEU A 133 -0.78 -3.94 -9.04
N ASP A 134 0.46 -4.11 -9.44
CA ASP A 134 1.48 -3.16 -9.00
C ASP A 134 0.96 -1.76 -9.41
N SER A 135 0.95 -0.82 -8.46
CA SER A 135 0.82 0.58 -8.82
C SER A 135 2.08 0.88 -9.65
N GLU A 136 1.97 0.71 -10.96
CA GLU A 136 3.06 1.00 -11.87
C GLU A 136 3.42 2.46 -11.63
N ALA A 137 4.61 2.67 -11.05
CA ALA A 137 5.22 3.99 -11.09
C ALA A 137 5.15 4.42 -12.55
N MET A 138 4.59 5.60 -12.81
CA MET A 138 4.33 6.05 -14.18
C MET A 138 5.58 5.84 -15.03
N ASP A 139 5.49 5.03 -16.05
CA ASP A 139 6.62 4.70 -16.94
C ASP A 139 7.12 5.90 -17.74
N VAL A 140 6.31 6.96 -17.82
CA VAL A 140 6.59 8.14 -18.64
C VAL A 140 6.31 9.41 -17.84
N SER A 141 7.26 10.35 -17.89
CA SER A 141 7.07 11.72 -17.37
C SER A 141 5.90 12.42 -18.06
N GLN A 142 4.91 12.84 -17.27
CA GLN A 142 3.67 13.45 -17.76
C GLN A 142 3.54 14.90 -17.27
N ILE A 143 2.68 15.66 -17.95
CA ILE A 143 2.31 17.02 -17.55
C ILE A 143 1.09 16.94 -16.67
N GLY A 144 1.10 17.64 -15.53
CA GLY A 144 -0.03 17.71 -14.62
C GLY A 144 -0.28 16.43 -13.82
N VAL A 145 0.65 15.46 -13.84
CA VAL A 145 0.51 14.22 -13.06
C VAL A 145 1.72 14.04 -12.17
N VAL A 146 1.49 13.80 -10.87
CA VAL A 146 2.52 13.62 -9.84
C VAL A 146 2.16 12.45 -8.94
N ASN A 147 3.12 11.61 -8.59
CA ASN A 147 2.93 10.58 -7.60
C ASN A 147 3.03 11.15 -6.18
N GLY A 148 1.94 11.18 -5.47
CA GLY A 148 1.93 11.40 -4.03
C GLY A 148 2.30 10.13 -3.28
N LEU A 149 2.69 10.26 -2.03
CA LEU A 149 2.91 9.16 -1.11
C LEU A 149 1.74 9.08 -0.13
N ALA A 150 1.16 7.92 0.01
CA ALA A 150 0.12 7.63 0.99
C ALA A 150 0.63 6.59 1.99
N TYR A 151 0.23 6.75 3.24
CA TYR A 151 0.41 5.72 4.25
C TYR A 151 -0.89 4.96 4.44
N THR A 152 -0.81 3.64 4.36
CA THR A 152 -1.95 2.75 4.57
C THR A 152 -1.66 1.79 5.72
N GLN A 153 -2.68 1.14 6.25
CA GLN A 153 -2.50 0.08 7.26
C GLN A 153 -1.63 -1.09 6.77
N PHE A 154 -1.34 -1.16 5.48
CA PHE A 154 -0.51 -2.20 4.86
C PHE A 154 0.90 -1.72 4.51
N GLY A 155 1.20 -0.45 4.75
CA GLY A 155 2.47 0.21 4.43
C GLY A 155 2.31 1.43 3.54
N GLY A 156 3.42 1.90 2.97
CA GLY A 156 3.42 2.98 2.00
C GLY A 156 2.81 2.55 0.66
N ASP A 157 2.10 3.49 0.03
CA ASP A 157 1.55 3.29 -1.31
C ASP A 157 1.75 4.58 -2.11
N THR A 158 1.69 4.50 -3.43
CA THR A 158 1.74 5.67 -4.30
C THR A 158 0.33 6.09 -4.69
N LEU A 159 0.11 7.40 -4.72
CA LEU A 159 -1.18 7.99 -5.02
C LEU A 159 -1.00 9.02 -6.14
N PRO A 160 -1.29 8.68 -7.40
CA PRO A 160 -1.20 9.63 -8.48
C PRO A 160 -2.20 10.76 -8.28
N ILE A 161 -1.77 11.99 -8.52
CA ILE A 161 -2.59 13.19 -8.52
C ILE A 161 -2.56 13.76 -9.92
N GLU A 162 -3.71 13.86 -10.54
CA GLU A 162 -3.88 14.32 -11.91
C GLU A 162 -4.53 15.69 -11.91
N VAL A 163 -3.95 16.64 -12.63
CA VAL A 163 -4.46 18.00 -12.79
C VAL A 163 -4.68 18.30 -14.25
N ASN A 164 -5.90 18.68 -14.58
CA ASN A 164 -6.30 19.18 -15.87
C ASN A 164 -6.99 20.54 -15.72
N TYR A 165 -7.03 21.34 -16.77
CA TYR A 165 -7.82 22.56 -16.82
C TYR A 165 -8.52 22.70 -18.17
N PHE A 166 -9.67 23.36 -18.16
CA PHE A 166 -10.49 23.61 -19.34
C PHE A 166 -11.16 24.97 -19.21
N LYS A 167 -11.60 25.53 -20.32
CA LYS A 167 -12.22 26.86 -20.35
C LYS A 167 -13.38 26.97 -19.35
N GLY A 168 -13.33 27.96 -18.46
CA GLY A 168 -14.29 28.14 -17.37
C GLY A 168 -14.13 29.48 -16.69
N ASN A 169 -14.44 29.56 -15.39
CA ASN A 169 -14.47 30.79 -14.59
C ASN A 169 -13.50 30.76 -13.39
N GLY A 170 -12.51 29.89 -13.40
CA GLY A 170 -11.53 29.77 -12.31
C GLY A 170 -12.00 28.91 -11.15
N ASN A 171 -13.02 28.07 -11.34
CA ASN A 171 -13.51 27.15 -10.32
C ASN A 171 -12.56 25.97 -10.11
N LEU A 172 -12.53 25.47 -8.87
CA LEU A 172 -11.78 24.26 -8.52
C LEU A 172 -12.74 23.07 -8.39
N VAL A 173 -12.54 22.06 -9.22
CA VAL A 173 -13.28 20.80 -9.20
C VAL A 173 -12.39 19.73 -8.62
N LEU A 174 -12.86 19.02 -7.59
CA LEU A 174 -12.13 17.99 -6.88
C LEU A 174 -12.86 16.65 -6.96
N THR A 175 -12.18 15.59 -7.38
CA THR A 175 -12.74 14.23 -7.46
C THR A 175 -11.77 13.21 -6.90
N GLY A 176 -12.29 12.05 -6.42
CA GLY A 176 -11.48 10.97 -5.88
C GLY A 176 -11.71 10.69 -4.39
N SER A 177 -12.88 11.05 -3.86
CA SER A 177 -13.25 10.81 -2.44
C SER A 177 -12.29 11.47 -1.44
N LEU A 178 -11.99 12.76 -1.67
CA LEU A 178 -11.10 13.57 -0.85
C LEU A 178 -11.81 14.03 0.43
N GLY A 179 -11.15 13.87 1.57
CA GLY A 179 -11.57 14.43 2.84
C GLY A 179 -11.37 15.95 2.92
N ASP A 180 -11.85 16.55 3.99
CA ASP A 180 -11.91 18.02 4.09
C ASP A 180 -10.53 18.66 4.20
N VAL A 181 -9.59 18.01 4.91
CA VAL A 181 -8.19 18.48 5.02
C VAL A 181 -7.50 18.50 3.65
N MET A 182 -7.74 17.47 2.84
CA MET A 182 -7.14 17.39 1.51
C MET A 182 -7.78 18.38 0.52
N LYS A 183 -9.09 18.65 0.63
CA LYS A 183 -9.78 19.71 -0.12
C LYS A 183 -9.24 21.09 0.22
N GLU A 184 -9.04 21.37 1.52
CA GLU A 184 -8.43 22.63 1.98
C GLU A 184 -7.00 22.76 1.44
N SER A 185 -6.19 21.68 1.50
CA SER A 185 -4.85 21.66 0.93
C SER A 185 -4.83 22.00 -0.57
N ALA A 186 -5.81 21.53 -1.33
CA ALA A 186 -5.94 21.86 -2.75
C ALA A 186 -6.26 23.35 -2.97
N GLN A 187 -7.12 23.93 -2.15
CA GLN A 187 -7.44 25.37 -2.17
C GLN A 187 -6.23 26.23 -1.81
N ILE A 188 -5.47 25.81 -0.80
CA ILE A 188 -4.23 26.48 -0.38
C ILE A 188 -3.19 26.42 -1.51
N ALA A 189 -2.99 25.24 -2.13
CA ALA A 189 -2.08 25.08 -3.25
C ALA A 189 -2.41 26.01 -4.42
N LEU A 190 -3.68 26.09 -4.80
CA LEU A 190 -4.14 26.98 -5.86
C LEU A 190 -3.94 28.45 -5.50
N SER A 191 -4.27 28.84 -4.26
CA SER A 191 -4.09 30.21 -3.77
C SER A 191 -2.62 30.62 -3.76
N TYR A 192 -1.74 29.70 -3.34
CA TYR A 192 -0.29 29.91 -3.37
C TYR A 192 0.24 30.15 -4.80
N ILE A 193 -0.25 29.38 -5.75
CA ILE A 193 0.15 29.53 -7.17
C ILE A 193 -0.36 30.85 -7.73
N LYS A 194 -1.63 31.21 -7.46
CA LYS A 194 -2.20 32.50 -7.85
C LYS A 194 -1.40 33.69 -7.31
N ALA A 195 -0.95 33.62 -6.06
CA ALA A 195 -0.14 34.66 -5.45
C ALA A 195 1.30 34.73 -6.01
N ASN A 196 1.82 33.61 -6.51
CA ASN A 196 3.23 33.48 -6.98
C ASN A 196 3.34 33.18 -8.49
N TYR A 197 2.30 33.44 -9.29
CA TYR A 197 2.25 33.07 -10.70
C TYR A 197 3.46 33.52 -11.53
N LYS A 198 3.99 34.73 -11.25
CA LYS A 198 5.18 35.26 -11.93
C LYS A 198 6.43 34.41 -11.66
N LYS A 199 6.60 33.95 -10.41
CA LYS A 199 7.71 33.07 -10.00
C LYS A 199 7.70 31.76 -10.77
N PHE A 200 6.52 31.22 -11.01
CA PHE A 200 6.33 29.95 -11.73
C PHE A 200 6.19 30.13 -13.25
N LYS A 201 6.29 31.39 -13.76
CA LYS A 201 6.11 31.71 -15.18
C LYS A 201 4.77 31.23 -15.74
N ILE A 202 3.75 31.31 -14.93
CA ILE A 202 2.38 30.93 -15.30
C ILE A 202 1.63 32.20 -15.74
N ASP A 203 0.83 32.09 -16.79
CA ASP A 203 -0.06 33.14 -17.22
C ASP A 203 -1.25 33.23 -16.27
N TYR A 204 -1.44 34.39 -15.64
CA TYR A 204 -2.52 34.63 -14.68
C TYR A 204 -3.91 34.48 -15.31
N GLU A 205 -4.07 34.88 -16.56
CA GLU A 205 -5.32 34.75 -17.28
C GLU A 205 -5.74 33.28 -17.39
N LYS A 206 -4.79 32.35 -17.61
CA LYS A 206 -5.07 30.92 -17.61
C LYS A 206 -5.61 30.42 -16.29
N LEU A 207 -5.17 30.98 -15.16
CA LEU A 207 -5.63 30.61 -13.81
C LEU A 207 -7.04 31.14 -13.47
N THR A 208 -7.49 32.17 -14.18
CA THR A 208 -8.78 32.84 -13.90
C THR A 208 -9.83 32.52 -14.92
N SER A 209 -9.47 32.22 -16.16
CA SER A 209 -10.37 31.90 -17.26
C SER A 209 -10.57 30.42 -17.53
N ASN A 210 -9.98 29.56 -16.70
CA ASN A 210 -10.17 28.11 -16.81
C ASN A 210 -10.61 27.53 -15.47
N ASP A 211 -11.50 26.57 -15.54
CA ASP A 211 -11.81 25.69 -14.41
C ASP A 211 -10.71 24.64 -14.29
N ILE A 212 -10.39 24.30 -13.06
CA ILE A 212 -9.27 23.43 -12.71
C ILE A 212 -9.84 22.15 -12.11
N HIS A 213 -9.51 21.01 -12.69
CA HIS A 213 -9.92 19.72 -12.20
C HIS A 213 -8.73 18.97 -11.61
N ILE A 214 -8.81 18.65 -10.33
CA ILE A 214 -7.86 17.76 -9.64
C ILE A 214 -8.58 16.44 -9.41
N HIS A 215 -8.00 15.38 -9.95
CA HIS A 215 -8.47 14.02 -9.77
C HIS A 215 -7.43 13.19 -9.00
N VAL A 216 -7.90 12.46 -8.01
CA VAL A 216 -7.09 11.45 -7.30
C VAL A 216 -7.78 10.10 -7.50
N PRO A 217 -7.20 9.20 -8.29
CA PRO A 217 -7.80 7.90 -8.61
C PRO A 217 -8.17 7.07 -7.38
N GLU A 218 -8.87 5.94 -7.59
CA GLU A 218 -9.38 5.07 -6.54
C GLU A 218 -10.46 5.72 -5.65
N GLY A 219 -11.48 6.29 -6.27
CA GLY A 219 -12.58 6.99 -5.58
C GLY A 219 -13.36 6.18 -4.54
N ALA A 220 -13.23 4.85 -4.54
CA ALA A 220 -13.83 3.98 -3.53
C ALA A 220 -13.13 4.05 -2.15
N THR A 221 -11.88 4.53 -2.12
CA THR A 221 -11.11 4.65 -0.88
C THR A 221 -11.07 6.12 -0.45
N PRO A 222 -11.62 6.49 0.73
CA PRO A 222 -11.49 7.84 1.26
C PRO A 222 -10.02 8.22 1.48
N LYS A 223 -9.66 9.43 1.09
CA LYS A 223 -8.29 9.95 1.20
C LYS A 223 -8.34 11.29 1.91
N ASP A 224 -7.54 11.41 2.97
CA ASP A 224 -7.40 12.67 3.68
C ASP A 224 -5.98 12.84 4.24
N GLY A 225 -5.55 14.07 4.42
CA GLY A 225 -4.27 14.40 5.03
C GLY A 225 -3.64 15.70 4.51
N PRO A 226 -2.85 16.37 5.35
CA PRO A 226 -2.23 17.66 5.01
C PRO A 226 -0.98 17.52 4.12
N SER A 227 -0.37 16.34 4.06
CA SER A 227 0.90 16.10 3.33
C SER A 227 0.77 16.22 1.80
N ALA A 228 -0.44 16.10 1.27
CA ALA A 228 -0.71 16.20 -0.17
C ALA A 228 -0.43 17.60 -0.78
N GLY A 229 -0.31 18.65 0.06
CA GLY A 229 -0.17 20.03 -0.41
C GLY A 229 1.00 20.26 -1.36
N VAL A 230 2.16 19.66 -1.11
CA VAL A 230 3.35 19.78 -1.98
C VAL A 230 3.08 19.10 -3.33
N THR A 231 2.54 17.89 -3.31
CA THR A 231 2.22 17.13 -4.52
C THR A 231 1.17 17.84 -5.37
N LEU A 232 0.10 18.36 -4.74
CA LEU A 232 -0.94 19.16 -5.39
C LEU A 232 -0.36 20.42 -6.04
N THR A 233 0.51 21.13 -5.31
CA THR A 233 1.17 22.35 -5.83
C THR A 233 2.03 22.01 -7.04
N THR A 234 2.81 20.94 -6.97
CA THR A 234 3.70 20.51 -8.06
C THR A 234 2.88 20.10 -9.30
N ALA A 235 1.80 19.35 -9.12
CA ALA A 235 0.93 18.95 -10.22
C ALA A 235 0.26 20.17 -10.91
N LEU A 236 -0.21 21.14 -10.13
CA LEU A 236 -0.78 22.38 -10.63
C LEU A 236 0.26 23.21 -11.39
N ILE A 237 1.46 23.39 -10.84
CA ILE A 237 2.55 24.12 -11.54
C ILE A 237 2.86 23.43 -12.86
N SER A 238 3.01 22.11 -12.86
CA SER A 238 3.25 21.34 -14.08
C SER A 238 2.18 21.56 -15.15
N ALA A 239 0.92 21.44 -14.76
CA ALA A 239 -0.21 21.61 -15.68
C ALA A 239 -0.22 23.00 -16.33
N PHE A 240 -0.05 24.05 -15.54
CA PHE A 240 -0.13 25.44 -16.06
C PHE A 240 1.14 25.94 -16.73
N SER A 241 2.32 25.44 -16.32
CA SER A 241 3.59 25.77 -16.98
C SER A 241 3.93 24.88 -18.17
N ASN A 242 3.15 23.82 -18.39
CA ASN A 242 3.35 22.80 -19.42
C ASN A 242 4.72 22.10 -19.31
N LEU A 243 5.21 21.94 -18.08
CA LEU A 243 6.47 21.26 -17.78
C LEU A 243 6.19 19.83 -17.32
N LYS A 244 6.89 18.88 -17.93
CA LYS A 244 6.82 17.48 -17.49
C LYS A 244 7.47 17.32 -16.13
N ILE A 245 6.88 16.47 -15.31
CA ILE A 245 7.45 16.07 -14.03
C ILE A 245 8.19 14.74 -14.23
N ASP A 246 9.32 14.60 -13.54
CA ASP A 246 10.08 13.36 -13.56
C ASP A 246 9.23 12.25 -12.95
N LYS A 247 9.27 11.06 -13.55
CA LYS A 247 8.51 9.88 -13.12
C LYS A 247 8.86 9.37 -11.72
N THR A 248 10.00 9.83 -11.19
CA THR A 248 10.49 9.45 -9.85
C THR A 248 10.05 10.41 -8.75
N LEU A 249 9.31 11.46 -9.12
CA LEU A 249 8.74 12.46 -8.21
C LEU A 249 7.27 12.21 -7.98
#